data_3f84a81fef15e7e90be01cda12b4645f
#
_entry.id   3f84a81fef15e7e90be01cda12b4645f
#
_cell.length_a   1.000
_cell.length_b   1.000
_cell.length_c   1.000
_cell.angle_alpha   90.00
_cell.angle_beta   90.00
_cell.angle_gamma   90.00
#
_symmetry.space_group_name_H-M   'P 1'
#
loop_
_entity.id
_entity.type
_entity.pdbx_description
1 polymer ?
#
loop_
_entity_poly.entity_id
_entity_poly.type
_entity_poly.pdbx_seq_one_letter_code
_entity_poly.pdbx_strand_id
1 'polypeptide(L)'
;FNVVEKPNDWAKTMKIVEGLNPTEMLKLNFWQSFNDTMSANSEFNKYFNLRKPQPQHWYDLSVGTSSYFISLNINTQKKKVDAGIYIPNDKELFKKFIDSKSAFEKALGAEVELRDAGKASRLLVSKSINVKDHSKWVEIANWFFEQAKIFKLVASSIDK
;
A
#
# COMPACT_ATOMS: atom_id res chain seq x y z
N PHE A 1 -6.61 -6.12 -33.27
CA PHE A 1 -6.44 -5.59 -32.60
C PHE A 1 -6.47 -5.14 -32.26
N ASN A 2 -6.28 -5.23 -32.49
CA ASN A 2 -6.12 -4.60 -31.82
C ASN A 2 -6.26 -4.29 -31.23
N VAL A 3 -6.01 -4.38 -31.37
CA VAL A 3 -5.93 -3.82 -30.63
C VAL A 3 -5.97 -3.50 -30.03
N VAL A 4 -5.77 -3.51 -30.24
CA VAL A 4 -5.65 -2.94 -29.65
C VAL A 4 -5.48 -2.71 -29.15
N GLU A 5 -5.20 -2.65 -29.38
CA GLU A 5 -4.98 -2.17 -28.88
C GLU A 5 -5.00 -1.86 -28.17
N LYS A 6 -4.88 -1.74 -28.05
CA LYS A 6 -4.78 -1.27 -27.13
C LYS A 6 -4.83 -1.26 -26.42
N PRO A 7 -4.36 -1.19 -26.79
CA PRO A 7 -4.26 -1.46 -25.95
C PRO A 7 -4.16 -1.35 -24.79
N ASN A 8 -4.18 -1.89 -24.56
CA ASN A 8 -4.20 -1.36 -23.26
C ASN A 8 -2.85 -1.63 -22.59
N ASP A 9 -2.40 -0.72 -21.72
CA ASP A 9 -1.02 -0.78 -21.26
C ASP A 9 -0.77 -1.89 -20.24
N TRP A 10 -1.79 -2.27 -19.44
CA TRP A 10 -1.60 -3.34 -18.49
C TRP A 10 -1.38 -4.69 -19.19
N ALA A 11 -1.96 -4.87 -20.36
CA ALA A 11 -1.73 -6.08 -21.13
C ALA A 11 -0.28 -6.18 -21.60
N LYS A 12 0.35 -5.03 -21.85
CA LYS A 12 1.76 -5.00 -22.20
C LYS A 12 2.66 -5.30 -21.01
N THR A 13 2.24 -4.89 -19.81
CA THR A 13 3.02 -5.13 -18.61
C THR A 13 2.81 -6.52 -18.05
N MET A 14 1.76 -7.22 -18.48
CA MET A 14 1.51 -8.59 -18.08
C MET A 14 2.38 -9.56 -18.86
N LYS A 15 3.65 -9.22 -18.99
CA LYS A 15 4.60 -10.14 -19.60
C LYS A 15 4.80 -11.33 -18.67
N ILE A 16 4.93 -12.51 -19.28
CA ILE A 16 5.32 -13.68 -18.51
C ILE A 16 6.78 -13.50 -18.13
N VAL A 17 7.03 -13.39 -16.84
CA VAL A 17 8.38 -13.36 -16.30
C VAL A 17 8.72 -14.80 -15.94
N GLU A 18 9.80 -15.29 -16.53
CA GLU A 18 10.20 -16.67 -16.34
C GLU A 18 10.44 -16.96 -14.86
N GLY A 19 9.87 -18.07 -14.39
CA GLY A 19 10.01 -18.52 -13.01
C GLY A 19 8.93 -18.03 -12.06
N LEU A 20 8.03 -17.16 -12.51
CA LEU A 20 6.94 -16.68 -11.66
C LEU A 20 5.67 -17.51 -11.87
N ASN A 21 4.99 -17.83 -10.76
CA ASN A 21 3.70 -18.49 -10.82
C ASN A 21 2.59 -17.44 -11.06
N PRO A 22 1.34 -17.86 -11.37
CA PRO A 22 0.26 -16.91 -11.65
C PRO A 22 0.00 -15.91 -10.55
N THR A 23 0.10 -16.30 -9.28
CA THR A 23 -0.12 -15.38 -8.16
C THR A 23 0.97 -14.32 -8.09
N GLU A 24 2.23 -14.71 -8.30
CA GLU A 24 3.35 -13.77 -8.34
C GLU A 24 3.21 -12.81 -9.51
N MET A 25 2.79 -13.32 -10.67
CA MET A 25 2.52 -12.46 -11.83
C MET A 25 1.42 -11.45 -11.55
N LEU A 26 0.36 -11.88 -10.88
CA LEU A 26 -0.73 -10.99 -10.50
C LEU A 26 -0.21 -9.86 -9.63
N LYS A 27 0.58 -10.19 -8.62
CA LYS A 27 1.14 -9.20 -7.69
C LYS A 27 2.03 -8.19 -8.41
N LEU A 28 2.92 -8.69 -9.26
CA LEU A 28 3.80 -7.82 -10.05
C LEU A 28 2.99 -6.87 -10.92
N ASN A 29 2.00 -7.38 -11.62
CA ASN A 29 1.16 -6.58 -12.51
C ASN A 29 0.28 -5.60 -11.74
N PHE A 30 -0.18 -5.97 -10.56
CA PHE A 30 -0.93 -5.05 -9.72
C PHE A 30 -0.07 -3.84 -9.33
N TRP A 31 1.16 -4.07 -8.87
CA TRP A 31 2.04 -2.96 -8.47
C TRP A 31 2.46 -2.12 -9.67
N GLN A 32 2.60 -2.72 -10.84
CA GLN A 32 2.85 -1.94 -12.06
C GLN A 32 1.66 -1.02 -12.35
N SER A 33 0.44 -1.54 -12.22
CA SER A 33 -0.77 -0.75 -12.38
C SER A 33 -0.87 0.36 -11.34
N PHE A 34 -0.49 0.06 -10.10
CA PHE A 34 -0.44 1.05 -9.02
C PHE A 34 0.51 2.19 -9.41
N ASN A 35 1.70 1.85 -9.90
CA ASN A 35 2.67 2.86 -10.34
C ASN A 35 2.12 3.71 -11.49
N ASP A 36 1.44 3.09 -12.43
CA ASP A 36 0.84 3.81 -13.55
C ASP A 36 -0.23 4.79 -13.07
N THR A 37 -1.09 4.34 -12.16
CA THR A 37 -2.14 5.17 -11.60
C THR A 37 -1.56 6.34 -10.81
N MET A 38 -0.55 6.07 -9.98
CA MET A 38 0.05 7.10 -9.14
C MET A 38 0.92 8.07 -9.94
N SER A 39 1.52 7.62 -11.05
CA SER A 39 2.26 8.51 -11.96
C SER A 39 1.36 9.58 -12.55
N ALA A 40 0.09 9.26 -12.74
CA ALA A 40 -0.89 10.19 -13.27
C ALA A 40 -1.53 11.07 -12.18
N ASN A 41 -1.23 10.79 -10.91
CA ASN A 41 -1.80 11.53 -9.78
C ASN A 41 -0.87 12.68 -9.41
N SER A 42 -1.36 13.92 -9.55
CA SER A 42 -0.53 15.12 -9.34
C SER A 42 -0.10 15.32 -7.88
N GLU A 43 -0.76 14.66 -6.94
CA GLU A 43 -0.44 14.81 -5.51
C GLU A 43 0.52 13.74 -4.98
N PHE A 44 0.59 12.59 -5.63
CA PHE A 44 1.34 11.47 -5.07
C PHE A 44 2.79 11.84 -4.74
N ASN A 45 3.48 12.47 -5.69
CA ASN A 45 4.89 12.84 -5.52
C ASN A 45 5.13 13.89 -4.43
N LYS A 46 4.08 14.57 -3.98
CA LYS A 46 4.20 15.52 -2.86
C LYS A 46 4.40 14.79 -1.54
N TYR A 47 4.01 13.52 -1.47
CA TYR A 47 4.04 12.73 -0.24
C TYR A 47 4.99 11.56 -0.32
N PHE A 48 5.11 10.91 -1.47
CA PHE A 48 5.82 9.64 -1.61
C PHE A 48 6.56 9.55 -2.93
N ASN A 49 7.46 8.56 -3.01
CA ASN A 49 8.16 8.20 -4.24
C ASN A 49 7.74 6.80 -4.67
N LEU A 50 7.59 6.62 -5.98
CA LEU A 50 7.29 5.31 -6.54
C LEU A 50 8.48 4.37 -6.37
N ARG A 51 8.18 3.09 -6.20
CA ARG A 51 9.16 2.04 -6.09
C ARG A 51 9.02 1.09 -7.28
N LYS A 52 10.08 0.34 -7.55
CA LYS A 52 10.03 -0.67 -8.60
C LYS A 52 9.02 -1.76 -8.22
N PRO A 53 8.09 -2.12 -9.13
CA PRO A 53 7.16 -3.21 -8.85
C PRO A 53 7.88 -4.53 -8.66
N GLN A 54 7.43 -5.32 -7.70
CA GLN A 54 7.99 -6.63 -7.38
C GLN A 54 6.86 -7.65 -7.27
N PRO A 55 7.14 -8.94 -7.49
CA PRO A 55 6.11 -9.98 -7.40
C PRO A 55 5.86 -10.40 -5.95
N GLN A 56 5.50 -9.44 -5.12
CA GLN A 56 5.34 -9.63 -3.68
C GLN A 56 4.04 -8.98 -3.20
N HIS A 57 3.59 -9.36 -2.00
CA HIS A 57 2.31 -8.88 -1.50
C HIS A 57 2.38 -7.48 -0.87
N TRP A 58 3.57 -6.90 -0.72
CA TRP A 58 3.73 -5.60 -0.06
C TRP A 58 4.40 -4.58 -0.97
N TYR A 59 4.19 -3.30 -0.65
CA TYR A 59 4.81 -2.16 -1.33
C TYR A 59 5.04 -1.09 -0.27
N ASP A 60 6.29 -0.73 -0.03
CA ASP A 60 6.65 0.18 1.04
C ASP A 60 6.88 1.58 0.54
N LEU A 61 6.38 2.56 1.30
CA LEU A 61 6.53 3.98 0.98
C LEU A 61 7.32 4.65 2.10
N SER A 62 8.49 5.21 1.74
CA SER A 62 9.34 5.92 2.69
C SER A 62 8.70 7.23 3.12
N VAL A 63 8.91 7.61 4.39
CA VAL A 63 8.39 8.85 4.94
C VAL A 63 9.49 9.76 5.47
N GLY A 64 10.75 9.51 5.07
CA GLY A 64 11.88 10.37 5.44
C GLY A 64 12.57 9.99 6.73
N THR A 65 12.22 8.86 7.33
CA THR A 65 12.89 8.33 8.53
C THR A 65 13.06 6.83 8.39
N SER A 66 14.02 6.26 9.10
CA SER A 66 14.20 4.81 9.13
C SER A 66 13.42 4.14 10.27
N SER A 67 12.80 4.93 11.15
CA SER A 67 12.07 4.40 12.30
C SER A 67 10.78 3.71 11.92
N TYR A 68 10.14 4.17 10.84
CA TYR A 68 8.91 3.59 10.32
C TYR A 68 8.71 3.97 8.86
N PHE A 69 7.80 3.27 8.21
CA PHE A 69 7.40 3.58 6.83
C PHE A 69 5.95 3.14 6.65
N ILE A 70 5.35 3.55 5.54
CA ILE A 70 4.00 3.12 5.18
C ILE A 70 4.10 1.83 4.39
N SER A 71 3.28 0.85 4.71
CA SER A 71 3.26 -0.44 4.03
C SER A 71 1.87 -0.68 3.44
N LEU A 72 1.84 -0.98 2.14
CA LEU A 72 0.62 -1.33 1.42
C LEU A 72 0.66 -2.83 1.16
N ASN A 73 -0.42 -3.54 1.44
CA ASN A 73 -0.46 -5.00 1.30
C ASN A 73 -1.69 -5.48 0.56
N ILE A 74 -1.50 -6.48 -0.29
CA ILE A 74 -2.60 -7.15 -0.98
C ILE A 74 -2.65 -8.60 -0.51
N ASN A 75 -3.87 -9.10 -0.27
CA ASN A 75 -4.08 -10.49 0.14
C ASN A 75 -5.02 -11.16 -0.84
N THR A 76 -4.46 -11.95 -1.75
CA THR A 76 -5.23 -12.59 -2.80
C THR A 76 -6.14 -13.71 -2.28
N GLN A 77 -5.74 -14.37 -1.19
CA GLN A 77 -6.51 -15.47 -0.63
C GLN A 77 -7.72 -14.98 0.15
N LYS A 78 -7.53 -13.95 0.97
CA LYS A 78 -8.61 -13.43 1.82
C LYS A 78 -9.40 -12.32 1.15
N LYS A 79 -9.06 -11.98 -0.08
CA LYS A 79 -9.74 -10.95 -0.88
C LYS A 79 -9.84 -9.64 -0.12
N LYS A 80 -8.70 -9.17 0.38
CA LYS A 80 -8.64 -7.89 1.09
C LYS A 80 -7.30 -7.23 0.86
N VAL A 81 -7.26 -5.93 1.15
CA VAL A 81 -6.04 -5.12 1.10
C VAL A 81 -5.91 -4.39 2.44
N ASP A 82 -4.70 -4.00 2.79
CA ASP A 82 -4.50 -3.17 3.97
C ASP A 82 -3.40 -2.15 3.72
N ALA A 83 -3.46 -1.07 4.49
CA ALA A 83 -2.47 -0.01 4.44
C ALA A 83 -2.22 0.46 5.86
N GLY A 84 -0.98 0.82 6.17
CA GLY A 84 -0.69 1.32 7.49
C GLY A 84 0.78 1.61 7.72
N ILE A 85 1.10 1.81 8.98
CA ILE A 85 2.46 2.08 9.43
C ILE A 85 3.14 0.76 9.81
N TYR A 86 4.37 0.59 9.35
CA TYR A 86 5.21 -0.54 9.73
C TYR A 86 6.42 0.00 10.51
N ILE A 87 6.59 -0.46 11.73
CA ILE A 87 7.69 -0.06 12.61
C ILE A 87 8.62 -1.26 12.78
N PRO A 88 9.80 -1.27 12.12
CA PRO A 88 10.66 -2.46 12.15
C PRO A 88 11.18 -2.83 13.54
N ASN A 89 11.54 -1.83 14.35
CA ASN A 89 12.17 -2.11 15.64
C ASN A 89 12.20 -0.86 16.52
N ASP A 90 11.04 -0.40 16.98
CA ASP A 90 10.95 0.78 17.85
C ASP A 90 9.65 0.73 18.67
N LYS A 91 9.71 0.05 19.80
CA LYS A 91 8.52 -0.13 20.65
C LYS A 91 8.09 1.16 21.34
N GLU A 92 9.01 2.10 21.55
CA GLU A 92 8.65 3.39 22.14
C GLU A 92 7.81 4.21 21.14
N LEU A 93 8.20 4.20 19.88
CA LEU A 93 7.43 4.85 18.82
C LEU A 93 6.07 4.18 18.65
N PHE A 94 6.03 2.85 18.69
CA PHE A 94 4.78 2.10 18.63
C PHE A 94 3.83 2.53 19.74
N LYS A 95 4.36 2.68 20.96
CA LYS A 95 3.56 3.11 22.11
C LYS A 95 3.01 4.52 21.89
N LYS A 96 3.82 5.43 21.35
CA LYS A 96 3.35 6.79 21.03
C LYS A 96 2.18 6.74 20.06
N PHE A 97 2.27 5.91 19.04
CA PHE A 97 1.21 5.78 18.05
C PHE A 97 -0.04 5.12 18.65
N ILE A 98 0.13 4.14 19.52
CA ILE A 98 -1.00 3.52 20.24
C ILE A 98 -1.73 4.57 21.08
N ASP A 99 -0.99 5.42 21.78
CA ASP A 99 -1.58 6.47 22.61
C ASP A 99 -2.37 7.47 21.77
N SER A 100 -2.08 7.57 20.48
CA SER A 100 -2.78 8.44 19.56
C SER A 100 -3.70 7.70 18.60
N LYS A 101 -4.07 6.45 18.93
CA LYS A 101 -4.92 5.62 18.08
C LYS A 101 -6.20 6.34 17.66
N SER A 102 -6.83 7.05 18.58
CA SER A 102 -8.07 7.78 18.28
C SER A 102 -7.88 8.88 17.25
N ALA A 103 -6.71 9.52 17.23
CA ALA A 103 -6.41 10.55 16.23
C ALA A 103 -6.30 9.93 14.84
N PHE A 104 -5.65 8.76 14.74
CA PHE A 104 -5.60 8.03 13.46
C PHE A 104 -7.00 7.63 13.01
N GLU A 105 -7.80 7.05 13.91
CA GLU A 105 -9.14 6.56 13.57
C GLU A 105 -10.05 7.68 13.13
N LYS A 106 -9.96 8.83 13.79
CA LYS A 106 -10.76 9.99 13.42
C LYS A 106 -10.39 10.49 12.03
N ALA A 107 -9.10 10.57 11.73
CA ALA A 107 -8.62 11.05 10.44
C ALA A 107 -8.93 10.06 9.31
N LEU A 108 -8.82 8.75 9.60
CA LEU A 108 -9.07 7.70 8.61
C LEU A 108 -10.56 7.40 8.41
N GLY A 109 -11.38 7.69 9.41
CA GLY A 109 -12.78 7.30 9.39
C GLY A 109 -12.98 5.79 9.51
N ALA A 110 -12.04 5.11 10.14
CA ALA A 110 -12.06 3.65 10.25
C ALA A 110 -11.29 3.21 11.50
N GLU A 111 -11.61 2.02 11.98
CA GLU A 111 -10.91 1.43 13.12
C GLU A 111 -9.52 0.98 12.70
N VAL A 112 -8.53 1.25 13.56
CA VAL A 112 -7.14 0.88 13.32
C VAL A 112 -6.82 -0.42 14.06
N GLU A 113 -6.33 -1.40 13.31
CA GLU A 113 -5.85 -2.65 13.90
C GLU A 113 -4.39 -2.47 14.32
N LEU A 114 -4.06 -2.97 15.52
CA LEU A 114 -2.71 -2.93 16.06
C LEU A 114 -2.13 -4.34 16.03
N ARG A 115 -0.88 -4.46 15.57
CA ARG A 115 -0.17 -5.74 15.58
C ARG A 115 1.20 -5.56 16.22
N ASP A 116 1.45 -6.34 17.24
CA ASP A 116 2.73 -6.34 17.95
C ASP A 116 3.37 -7.71 17.71
N ALA A 117 4.35 -7.76 16.83
CA ALA A 117 4.97 -9.01 16.38
C ALA A 117 6.47 -8.97 16.59
N GLY A 118 6.92 -9.40 17.77
CA GLY A 118 8.35 -9.43 18.08
C GLY A 118 8.98 -8.04 18.02
N LYS A 119 9.95 -7.85 17.13
CA LYS A 119 10.60 -6.55 16.94
C LYS A 119 9.70 -5.57 16.20
N ALA A 120 8.95 -6.07 15.22
CA ALA A 120 8.14 -5.24 14.36
C ALA A 120 6.78 -4.97 14.98
N SER A 121 6.18 -3.85 14.60
CA SER A 121 4.84 -3.46 15.04
C SER A 121 4.13 -2.78 13.88
N ARG A 122 2.79 -2.87 13.86
CA ARG A 122 2.01 -2.28 12.78
C ARG A 122 0.73 -1.62 13.30
N LEU A 123 0.36 -0.53 12.63
CA LEU A 123 -0.97 0.08 12.73
C LEU A 123 -1.55 0.05 11.33
N LEU A 124 -2.72 -0.54 11.13
CA LEU A 124 -3.26 -0.69 9.78
C LEU A 124 -4.77 -0.60 9.73
N VAL A 125 -5.28 -0.27 8.55
CA VAL A 125 -6.69 -0.37 8.19
C VAL A 125 -6.82 -1.31 7.02
N SER A 126 -7.94 -2.01 6.93
CA SER A 126 -8.18 -3.00 5.89
C SER A 126 -9.43 -2.69 5.11
N LYS A 127 -9.49 -3.18 3.87
CA LYS A 127 -10.67 -3.07 3.02
C LYS A 127 -10.90 -4.42 2.35
N SER A 128 -12.14 -4.90 2.41
CA SER A 128 -12.55 -6.12 1.70
C SER A 128 -12.74 -5.78 0.23
N ILE A 129 -11.86 -6.30 -0.60
CA ILE A 129 -11.92 -6.08 -2.05
C ILE A 129 -11.04 -7.14 -2.71
N ASN A 130 -11.50 -7.68 -3.83
CA ASN A 130 -10.80 -8.76 -4.51
C ASN A 130 -9.76 -8.23 -5.48
N VAL A 131 -8.48 -8.32 -5.13
CA VAL A 131 -7.39 -7.86 -5.98
C VAL A 131 -7.25 -8.66 -7.26
N LYS A 132 -7.87 -9.84 -7.35
CA LYS A 132 -7.89 -10.62 -8.58
C LYS A 132 -8.82 -10.01 -9.63
N ASP A 133 -9.73 -9.13 -9.22
CA ASP A 133 -10.62 -8.43 -10.12
C ASP A 133 -9.91 -7.15 -10.62
N HIS A 134 -9.39 -7.21 -11.83
CA HIS A 134 -8.61 -6.13 -12.42
C HIS A 134 -9.40 -4.82 -12.52
N SER A 135 -10.74 -4.91 -12.63
CA SER A 135 -11.58 -3.71 -12.71
C SER A 135 -11.55 -2.89 -11.41
N LYS A 136 -11.05 -3.47 -10.32
CA LYS A 136 -10.96 -2.80 -9.03
C LYS A 136 -9.59 -2.16 -8.79
N TRP A 137 -8.62 -2.36 -9.66
CA TRP A 137 -7.24 -1.96 -9.41
C TRP A 137 -7.06 -0.45 -9.23
N VAL A 138 -7.76 0.37 -10.02
CA VAL A 138 -7.69 1.82 -9.87
C VAL A 138 -8.30 2.26 -8.54
N GLU A 139 -9.43 1.66 -8.17
CA GLU A 139 -10.08 1.94 -6.88
C GLU A 139 -9.15 1.59 -5.72
N ILE A 140 -8.49 0.42 -5.79
CA ILE A 140 -7.56 -0.01 -4.75
C ILE A 140 -6.37 0.95 -4.67
N ALA A 141 -5.81 1.34 -5.82
CA ALA A 141 -4.66 2.25 -5.85
C ALA A 141 -5.00 3.58 -5.19
N ASN A 142 -6.15 4.14 -5.50
CA ASN A 142 -6.58 5.41 -4.91
C ASN A 142 -6.86 5.27 -3.42
N TRP A 143 -7.44 4.16 -2.99
CA TRP A 143 -7.65 3.88 -1.57
C TRP A 143 -6.31 3.80 -0.84
N PHE A 144 -5.33 3.09 -1.41
CA PHE A 144 -4.00 3.01 -0.83
C PHE A 144 -3.39 4.39 -0.63
N PHE A 145 -3.46 5.24 -1.64
CA PHE A 145 -2.88 6.58 -1.55
C PHE A 145 -3.56 7.42 -0.46
N GLU A 146 -4.91 7.37 -0.40
CA GLU A 146 -5.65 8.11 0.61
C GLU A 146 -5.26 7.68 2.03
N GLN A 147 -5.21 6.37 2.28
CA GLN A 147 -4.85 5.87 3.60
C GLN A 147 -3.40 6.21 3.93
N ALA A 148 -2.49 5.99 2.97
CA ALA A 148 -1.07 6.27 3.17
C ALA A 148 -0.83 7.73 3.51
N LYS A 149 -1.50 8.63 2.80
CA LYS A 149 -1.37 10.07 3.03
C LYS A 149 -1.81 10.44 4.45
N ILE A 150 -2.97 9.91 4.86
CA ILE A 150 -3.50 10.20 6.20
C ILE A 150 -2.57 9.66 7.29
N PHE A 151 -2.11 8.41 7.15
CA PHE A 151 -1.17 7.84 8.11
C PHE A 151 0.10 8.68 8.22
N LYS A 152 0.65 9.11 7.07
CA LYS A 152 1.85 9.94 7.07
C LYS A 152 1.64 11.26 7.79
N LEU A 153 0.55 11.95 7.51
CA LEU A 153 0.27 13.26 8.10
C LEU A 153 0.05 13.17 9.60
N VAL A 154 -0.74 12.20 10.06
CA VAL A 154 -0.99 12.04 11.50
C VAL A 154 0.29 11.61 12.21
N ALA A 155 1.00 10.63 11.67
CA ALA A 155 2.25 10.16 12.28
C ALA A 155 3.27 11.27 12.40
N SER A 156 3.42 12.11 11.38
CA SER A 156 4.36 13.23 11.41
C SER A 156 4.01 14.24 12.49
N SER A 157 2.72 14.42 12.78
CA SER A 157 2.30 15.35 13.82
C SER A 157 2.58 14.82 15.22
N ILE A 158 2.68 13.51 15.39
CA ILE A 158 2.92 12.84 16.67
C ILE A 158 4.42 12.66 16.91
N ASP A 159 5.16 12.28 15.88
CA ASP A 159 6.59 11.97 15.97
C ASP A 159 7.43 13.25 15.76
N LYS A 160 7.16 14.25 16.55
CA LYS A 160 7.94 15.51 16.53
C LYS A 160 8.86 15.60 17.70
#